data_2e288ed1a08b74d4212e3bf5842f5611
#
_entry.id   2e288ed1a08b74d4212e3bf5842f5611
#
_cell.length_a   1.000
_cell.length_b   1.000
_cell.length_c   1.000
_cell.angle_alpha   90.00
_cell.angle_beta   90.00
_cell.angle_gamma   90.00
#
_symmetry.space_group_name_H-M   'P 1'
#
loop_
_entity.id
_entity.type
_entity.pdbx_description
1 polymer ?
#
loop_
_entity_poly.entity_id
_entity_poly.type
_entity_poly.pdbx_seq_one_letter_code
_entity_poly.pdbx_strand_id
1 'polypeptide(L)'
;MKKNVDSIGKEKMTDQELSQAFGRYQRRESIGILLGALLVIAGCISAFVQHNLLLVCILAFAGVGLILLLALPAQKKKKALMEQQMGGFFRTELTRAFGPEPQTPELPIDYTYLKKVELLACPWEQATITEFHEGEYKGMRFSAANAEIQHIIEERSGPDNDNWMNRTETVFRGVIVRCKGICDPALDIAIRDLYQERKQKDVTDPAVFSWYFSARTGDGQGADALVTPQLRELVQRLENASSNAKVCSLILRGGDLTLALQTRYVFAGIPPELDMRDVDGIRKWFTASLTGMGGLLDILLESPALTGAEK
;
A
#
# COMPACT_ATOMS: atom_id res chain seq x y z
N MET A 1 22.73 25.97 28.85
CA MET A 1 21.52 26.56 28.27
C MET A 1 20.71 25.44 27.58
N LYS A 2 19.80 24.79 28.28
CA LYS A 2 18.88 23.80 27.72
C LYS A 2 17.71 24.59 27.10
N LYS A 3 17.71 24.81 25.80
CA LYS A 3 16.51 25.28 25.08
C LYS A 3 15.47 24.16 25.16
N ASN A 4 14.34 24.49 25.75
CA ASN A 4 13.18 23.63 25.87
C ASN A 4 12.82 22.98 24.51
N VAL A 5 12.94 21.67 24.43
CA VAL A 5 12.62 20.88 23.23
C VAL A 5 11.11 20.88 22.92
N ASP A 6 10.28 21.28 23.91
CA ASP A 6 8.82 21.26 23.79
C ASP A 6 8.21 22.51 23.14
N SER A 7 9.01 23.55 22.83
CA SER A 7 8.54 24.77 22.15
C SER A 7 8.75 24.78 20.63
N ILE A 8 9.39 23.78 20.06
CA ILE A 8 9.68 23.68 18.62
C ILE A 8 8.41 23.40 17.78
N GLY A 9 7.27 23.15 18.43
CA GLY A 9 6.02 22.68 17.80
C GLY A 9 5.13 23.72 17.12
N LYS A 10 5.47 25.01 17.10
CA LYS A 10 4.56 26.06 16.57
C LYS A 10 5.15 26.92 15.45
N GLU A 11 6.46 26.89 15.22
CA GLU A 11 7.09 27.71 14.20
C GLU A 11 7.29 26.88 12.92
N LYS A 12 6.84 27.42 11.79
CA LYS A 12 6.99 26.76 10.49
C LYS A 12 8.46 26.80 10.12
N MET A 13 9.09 25.64 10.07
CA MET A 13 10.50 25.49 9.71
C MET A 13 10.71 25.82 8.22
N THR A 14 11.87 26.41 7.91
CA THR A 14 12.31 26.53 6.52
C THR A 14 12.67 25.16 5.95
N ASP A 15 12.62 25.00 4.63
CA ASP A 15 12.95 23.72 3.98
C ASP A 15 14.37 23.25 4.31
N GLN A 16 15.32 24.21 4.48
CA GLN A 16 16.69 23.89 4.87
C GLN A 16 16.79 23.37 6.31
N GLU A 17 16.07 23.98 7.24
CA GLU A 17 16.01 23.52 8.65
C GLU A 17 15.33 22.15 8.74
N LEU A 18 14.27 21.94 7.96
CA LEU A 18 13.54 20.68 7.88
C LEU A 18 14.42 19.56 7.33
N SER A 19 15.13 19.80 6.23
CA SER A 19 16.12 18.89 5.64
C SER A 19 17.21 18.50 6.64
N GLN A 20 17.78 19.49 7.36
CA GLN A 20 18.77 19.22 8.40
C GLN A 20 18.21 18.42 9.58
N ALA A 21 16.96 18.68 9.97
CA ALA A 21 16.30 17.93 11.03
C ALA A 21 16.08 16.47 10.62
N PHE A 22 15.59 16.23 9.41
CA PHE A 22 15.47 14.88 8.86
C PHE A 22 16.81 14.15 8.77
N GLY A 23 17.86 14.84 8.29
CA GLY A 23 19.21 14.29 8.22
C GLY A 23 19.74 13.84 9.58
N ARG A 24 19.47 14.60 10.65
CA ARG A 24 19.85 14.22 12.03
C ARG A 24 19.13 12.98 12.52
N TYR A 25 17.81 12.86 12.28
CA TYR A 25 17.05 11.69 12.68
C TYR A 25 17.42 10.46 11.86
N GLN A 26 17.60 10.61 10.53
CA GLN A 26 18.03 9.51 9.66
C GLN A 26 19.42 9.01 10.04
N ARG A 27 20.37 9.90 10.33
CA ARG A 27 21.71 9.50 10.81
C ARG A 27 21.64 8.75 12.14
N ARG A 28 20.80 9.20 13.08
CA ARG A 28 20.62 8.54 14.38
C ARG A 28 19.99 7.16 14.22
N GLU A 29 19.00 7.02 13.35
CA GLU A 29 18.39 5.76 12.98
C GLU A 29 19.41 4.78 12.39
N SER A 30 20.16 5.23 11.36
CA SER A 30 21.18 4.40 10.70
C SER A 30 22.30 3.98 11.67
N ILE A 31 22.75 4.86 12.55
CA ILE A 31 23.75 4.52 13.58
C ILE A 31 23.20 3.47 14.55
N GLY A 32 21.95 3.63 15.00
CA GLY A 32 21.31 2.67 15.89
C GLY A 32 21.17 1.29 15.27
N ILE A 33 20.75 1.21 14.02
CA ILE A 33 20.63 -0.05 13.27
C ILE A 33 22.01 -0.67 13.02
N LEU A 34 22.98 0.11 12.55
CA LEU A 34 24.34 -0.38 12.26
C LEU A 34 25.03 -0.93 13.50
N LEU A 35 25.06 -0.18 14.59
CA LEU A 35 25.69 -0.61 15.84
C LEU A 35 24.95 -1.82 16.45
N GLY A 36 23.63 -1.82 16.39
CA GLY A 36 22.83 -2.96 16.86
C GLY A 36 23.12 -4.23 16.06
N ALA A 37 23.17 -4.14 14.73
CA ALA A 37 23.50 -5.25 13.85
C ALA A 37 24.94 -5.76 14.07
N LEU A 38 25.91 -4.87 14.24
CA LEU A 38 27.30 -5.25 14.54
C LEU A 38 27.42 -6.02 15.85
N LEU A 39 26.68 -5.63 16.89
CA LEU A 39 26.68 -6.36 18.17
C LEU A 39 26.06 -7.76 18.04
N VAL A 40 24.97 -7.90 17.29
CA VAL A 40 24.36 -9.21 17.02
C VAL A 40 25.32 -10.10 16.23
N ILE A 41 25.98 -9.59 15.20
CA ILE A 41 26.96 -10.33 14.40
C ILE A 41 28.15 -10.73 15.27
N ALA A 42 28.68 -9.84 16.12
CA ALA A 42 29.75 -10.15 17.05
C ALA A 42 29.33 -11.25 18.04
N GLY A 43 28.08 -11.25 18.51
CA GLY A 43 27.49 -12.32 19.30
C GLY A 43 27.51 -13.66 18.57
N CYS A 44 27.06 -13.69 17.32
CA CYS A 44 27.10 -14.90 16.49
C CYS A 44 28.51 -15.42 16.28
N ILE A 45 29.49 -14.56 15.99
CA ILE A 45 30.91 -14.94 15.84
C ILE A 45 31.45 -15.53 17.17
N SER A 46 31.13 -14.92 18.30
CA SER A 46 31.57 -15.41 19.59
C SER A 46 31.03 -16.81 19.94
N ALA A 47 29.84 -17.15 19.45
CA ALA A 47 29.26 -18.48 19.58
C ALA A 47 30.12 -19.54 18.89
N PHE A 48 30.62 -19.24 17.71
CA PHE A 48 31.47 -20.18 16.93
C PHE A 48 32.89 -20.30 17.46
N VAL A 49 33.47 -19.20 17.98
CA VAL A 49 34.88 -19.16 18.40
C VAL A 49 35.09 -19.57 19.84
N GLN A 50 34.21 -19.12 20.74
CA GLN A 50 34.42 -19.28 22.19
C GLN A 50 33.41 -20.24 22.83
N HIS A 51 32.41 -20.71 22.13
CA HIS A 51 31.28 -21.53 22.64
C HIS A 51 30.62 -20.96 23.90
N ASN A 52 30.69 -19.63 24.10
CA ASN A 52 30.16 -18.94 25.26
C ASN A 52 28.76 -18.40 25.02
N LEU A 53 27.76 -19.21 25.34
CA LEU A 53 26.35 -18.89 25.11
C LEU A 53 25.88 -17.61 25.86
N LEU A 54 26.45 -17.38 27.04
CA LEU A 54 26.11 -16.21 27.88
C LEU A 54 26.55 -14.91 27.20
N LEU A 55 27.76 -14.89 26.61
CA LEU A 55 28.26 -13.74 25.88
C LEU A 55 27.40 -13.45 24.63
N VAL A 56 26.96 -14.48 23.91
CA VAL A 56 26.02 -14.37 22.78
C VAL A 56 24.72 -13.66 23.20
N CYS A 57 24.12 -14.13 24.28
CA CYS A 57 22.88 -13.53 24.79
C CYS A 57 23.09 -12.06 25.18
N ILE A 58 24.17 -11.73 25.91
CA ILE A 58 24.44 -10.33 26.27
C ILE A 58 24.60 -9.44 25.06
N LEU A 59 25.37 -9.84 24.05
CA LEU A 59 25.60 -9.04 22.86
C LEU A 59 24.33 -8.92 22.01
N ALA A 60 23.54 -9.97 21.89
CA ALA A 60 22.26 -9.93 21.18
C ALA A 60 21.28 -8.98 21.87
N PHE A 61 21.10 -9.08 23.20
CA PHE A 61 20.23 -8.17 23.95
C PHE A 61 20.72 -6.73 23.91
N ALA A 62 22.03 -6.47 23.98
CA ALA A 62 22.61 -5.15 23.83
C ALA A 62 22.36 -4.57 22.43
N GLY A 63 22.51 -5.39 21.37
CA GLY A 63 22.24 -4.97 19.99
C GLY A 63 20.77 -4.62 19.77
N VAL A 64 19.86 -5.46 20.21
CA VAL A 64 18.41 -5.19 20.16
C VAL A 64 18.06 -3.95 21.01
N GLY A 65 18.61 -3.84 22.21
CA GLY A 65 18.42 -2.66 23.07
C GLY A 65 18.85 -1.35 22.42
N LEU A 66 19.98 -1.33 21.70
CA LEU A 66 20.44 -0.16 20.93
C LEU A 66 19.48 0.22 19.81
N ILE A 67 18.97 -0.76 19.06
CA ILE A 67 17.96 -0.50 18.02
C ILE A 67 16.70 0.11 18.64
N LEU A 68 16.20 -0.47 19.72
CA LEU A 68 15.00 -0.01 20.42
C LEU A 68 15.17 1.41 21.00
N LEU A 69 16.36 1.74 21.52
CA LEU A 69 16.62 3.03 22.18
C LEU A 69 16.98 4.16 21.20
N LEU A 70 17.60 3.84 20.06
CA LEU A 70 18.08 4.86 19.13
C LEU A 70 17.24 4.94 17.85
N ALA A 71 16.97 3.79 17.21
CA ALA A 71 16.30 3.77 15.91
C ALA A 71 14.80 4.05 16.03
N LEU A 72 14.07 3.36 16.90
CA LEU A 72 12.63 3.52 17.04
C LEU A 72 12.20 4.95 17.44
N PRO A 73 12.83 5.62 18.44
CA PRO A 73 12.48 7.01 18.75
C PRO A 73 12.82 7.98 17.63
N ALA A 74 13.90 7.71 16.87
CA ALA A 74 14.28 8.53 15.72
C ALA A 74 13.23 8.42 14.60
N GLN A 75 12.75 7.20 14.29
CA GLN A 75 11.66 6.98 13.32
C GLN A 75 10.36 7.66 13.73
N LYS A 76 9.94 7.50 14.99
CA LYS A 76 8.74 8.17 15.51
C LYS A 76 8.82 9.69 15.42
N LYS A 77 9.96 10.27 15.77
CA LYS A 77 10.18 11.72 15.69
C LYS A 77 10.24 12.21 14.25
N LYS A 78 10.84 11.44 13.35
CA LYS A 78 10.88 11.73 11.91
C LYS A 78 9.47 11.77 11.33
N LYS A 79 8.62 10.75 11.64
CA LYS A 79 7.22 10.70 11.21
C LYS A 79 6.40 11.86 11.78
N ALA A 80 6.51 12.14 13.07
CA ALA A 80 5.81 13.25 13.72
C ALA A 80 6.22 14.62 13.13
N LEU A 81 7.51 14.83 12.85
CA LEU A 81 7.99 16.05 12.21
C LEU A 81 7.46 16.21 10.80
N MET A 82 7.41 15.13 10.02
CA MET A 82 6.82 15.11 8.69
C MET A 82 5.35 15.53 8.73
N GLU A 83 4.57 14.88 9.57
CA GLU A 83 3.14 15.16 9.71
C GLU A 83 2.90 16.62 10.16
N GLN A 84 3.70 17.12 11.11
CA GLN A 84 3.58 18.46 11.64
C GLN A 84 3.96 19.54 10.62
N GLN A 85 5.05 19.36 9.87
CA GLN A 85 5.58 20.40 8.97
C GLN A 85 5.02 20.31 7.55
N MET A 86 4.73 19.10 7.07
CA MET A 86 4.27 18.86 5.70
C MET A 86 2.80 18.42 5.61
N GLY A 87 2.17 18.02 6.73
CA GLY A 87 0.77 17.58 6.73
C GLY A 87 -0.20 18.63 6.20
N GLY A 88 0.06 19.90 6.46
CA GLY A 88 -0.72 21.00 5.88
C GLY A 88 -0.60 21.09 4.35
N PHE A 89 0.59 20.90 3.80
CA PHE A 89 0.82 20.84 2.36
C PHE A 89 0.08 19.63 1.75
N PHE A 90 0.25 18.44 2.32
CA PHE A 90 -0.41 17.22 1.82
C PHE A 90 -1.92 17.34 1.81
N ARG A 91 -2.51 17.85 2.90
CA ARG A 91 -3.96 18.09 2.98
C ARG A 91 -4.44 19.10 1.94
N THR A 92 -3.69 20.19 1.73
CA THR A 92 -4.04 21.19 0.73
C THR A 92 -4.01 20.64 -0.68
N GLU A 93 -2.98 19.87 -1.03
CA GLU A 93 -2.88 19.24 -2.36
C GLU A 93 -3.95 18.16 -2.57
N LEU A 94 -4.25 17.32 -1.57
CA LEU A 94 -5.36 16.37 -1.63
C LEU A 94 -6.71 17.07 -1.83
N THR A 95 -6.99 18.10 -1.05
CA THR A 95 -8.23 18.89 -1.18
C THR A 95 -8.32 19.57 -2.55
N ARG A 96 -7.19 20.05 -3.09
CA ARG A 96 -7.15 20.64 -4.43
C ARG A 96 -7.43 19.62 -5.52
N ALA A 97 -6.87 18.41 -5.39
CA ALA A 97 -7.00 17.36 -6.40
C ALA A 97 -8.38 16.66 -6.37
N PHE A 98 -8.91 16.42 -5.16
CA PHE A 98 -10.05 15.51 -4.94
C PHE A 98 -11.15 16.07 -4.05
N GLY A 99 -11.13 17.38 -3.78
CA GLY A 99 -12.09 18.01 -2.90
C GLY A 99 -11.83 17.73 -1.41
N PRO A 100 -12.63 18.36 -0.52
CA PRO A 100 -12.51 18.17 0.92
C PRO A 100 -12.97 16.77 1.33
N GLU A 101 -12.25 16.17 2.27
CA GLU A 101 -12.62 14.89 2.86
C GLU A 101 -13.93 15.03 3.67
N PRO A 102 -14.90 14.10 3.52
CA PRO A 102 -16.14 14.14 4.28
C PRO A 102 -15.87 13.89 5.77
N GLN A 103 -16.72 14.49 6.66
CA GLN A 103 -16.58 14.30 8.10
C GLN A 103 -16.77 12.84 8.53
N THR A 104 -17.63 12.12 7.82
CA THR A 104 -17.87 10.68 8.03
C THR A 104 -17.68 9.97 6.69
N PRO A 105 -16.75 9.02 6.60
CA PRO A 105 -16.55 8.26 5.37
C PRO A 105 -17.82 7.49 4.98
N GLU A 106 -18.25 7.64 3.73
CA GLU A 106 -19.36 6.86 3.16
C GLU A 106 -18.83 5.63 2.38
N LEU A 107 -17.58 5.69 1.96
CA LEU A 107 -16.92 4.64 1.18
C LEU A 107 -15.70 4.08 1.93
N PRO A 108 -15.86 3.56 3.16
CA PRO A 108 -14.72 3.08 3.93
C PRO A 108 -14.03 1.91 3.22
N ILE A 109 -12.69 1.92 3.29
CA ILE A 109 -11.83 0.79 2.90
C ILE A 109 -11.21 0.28 4.19
N ASP A 110 -11.81 -0.76 4.77
CA ASP A 110 -11.34 -1.40 5.99
C ASP A 110 -11.31 -2.93 5.84
N TYR A 111 -10.76 -3.60 6.84
CA TYR A 111 -10.65 -5.05 6.85
C TYR A 111 -12.00 -5.74 6.61
N THR A 112 -13.05 -5.25 7.27
CA THR A 112 -14.41 -5.83 7.19
C THR A 112 -14.97 -5.71 5.78
N TYR A 113 -14.80 -4.52 5.16
CA TYR A 113 -15.20 -4.29 3.79
C TYR A 113 -14.45 -5.21 2.81
N LEU A 114 -13.12 -5.30 2.94
CA LEU A 114 -12.29 -6.12 2.05
C LEU A 114 -12.65 -7.60 2.12
N LYS A 115 -12.97 -8.10 3.32
CA LYS A 115 -13.47 -9.48 3.51
C LYS A 115 -14.85 -9.67 2.90
N LYS A 116 -15.76 -8.71 3.10
CA LYS A 116 -17.13 -8.77 2.57
C LYS A 116 -17.17 -8.83 1.04
N VAL A 117 -16.30 -8.09 0.37
CA VAL A 117 -16.26 -8.09 -1.11
C VAL A 117 -15.41 -9.23 -1.66
N GLU A 118 -14.76 -10.03 -0.79
CA GLU A 118 -13.81 -11.08 -1.19
C GLU A 118 -12.76 -10.54 -2.16
N LEU A 119 -12.03 -9.51 -1.73
CA LEU A 119 -11.17 -8.72 -2.61
C LEU A 119 -10.20 -9.56 -3.44
N LEU A 120 -9.59 -10.59 -2.87
CA LEU A 120 -8.59 -11.43 -3.54
C LEU A 120 -9.10 -12.87 -3.72
N ALA A 121 -8.62 -13.56 -4.77
CA ALA A 121 -8.95 -14.95 -5.01
C ALA A 121 -8.23 -15.92 -4.06
N CYS A 122 -7.10 -15.50 -3.47
CA CYS A 122 -6.34 -16.31 -2.52
C CYS A 122 -6.77 -16.05 -1.07
N PRO A 123 -6.52 -16.99 -0.15
CA PRO A 123 -6.70 -16.79 1.30
C PRO A 123 -5.80 -15.66 1.81
N TRP A 124 -6.28 -14.93 2.81
CA TRP A 124 -5.51 -13.93 3.53
C TRP A 124 -6.15 -13.62 4.89
N GLU A 125 -5.36 -13.25 5.89
CA GLU A 125 -5.82 -13.04 7.27
C GLU A 125 -5.56 -11.64 7.79
N GLN A 126 -4.56 -10.94 7.26
CA GLN A 126 -4.17 -9.62 7.75
C GLN A 126 -4.21 -8.60 6.62
N ALA A 127 -4.64 -7.38 6.94
CA ALA A 127 -4.58 -6.23 6.05
C ALA A 127 -4.13 -4.99 6.84
N THR A 128 -3.11 -4.33 6.35
CA THR A 128 -2.67 -3.00 6.82
C THR A 128 -3.09 -1.98 5.78
N ILE A 129 -3.92 -1.02 6.19
CA ILE A 129 -4.47 0.02 5.32
C ILE A 129 -3.91 1.36 5.78
N THR A 130 -3.37 2.12 4.85
CA THR A 130 -2.74 3.42 5.13
C THR A 130 -3.14 4.45 4.08
N GLU A 131 -2.93 5.74 4.40
CA GLU A 131 -3.16 6.86 3.49
C GLU A 131 -4.58 6.84 2.88
N PHE A 132 -5.59 6.53 3.69
CA PHE A 132 -6.99 6.58 3.26
C PHE A 132 -7.40 8.02 2.94
N HIS A 133 -8.08 8.20 1.82
CA HIS A 133 -8.73 9.45 1.44
C HIS A 133 -10.05 9.15 0.73
N GLU A 134 -11.09 9.88 1.09
CA GLU A 134 -12.36 9.91 0.37
C GLU A 134 -12.59 11.29 -0.21
N GLY A 135 -13.00 11.38 -1.47
CA GLY A 135 -13.20 12.64 -2.15
C GLY A 135 -14.06 12.51 -3.39
N GLU A 136 -14.01 13.56 -4.22
CA GLU A 136 -14.74 13.64 -5.47
C GLU A 136 -13.78 14.02 -6.60
N TYR A 137 -13.91 13.33 -7.73
CA TYR A 137 -13.14 13.60 -8.94
C TYR A 137 -14.08 13.67 -10.15
N LYS A 138 -14.18 14.85 -10.78
CA LYS A 138 -15.04 15.10 -11.95
C LYS A 138 -16.49 14.63 -11.73
N GLY A 139 -17.04 14.85 -10.53
CA GLY A 139 -18.41 14.45 -10.18
C GLY A 139 -18.55 13.00 -9.69
N MET A 140 -17.48 12.19 -9.75
CA MET A 140 -17.48 10.83 -9.25
C MET A 140 -16.97 10.81 -7.79
N ARG A 141 -17.76 10.26 -6.89
CA ARG A 141 -17.31 10.00 -5.50
C ARG A 141 -16.46 8.74 -5.45
N PHE A 142 -15.31 8.85 -4.82
CA PHE A 142 -14.39 7.74 -4.67
C PHE A 142 -13.71 7.75 -3.30
N SER A 143 -13.16 6.61 -2.92
CA SER A 143 -12.14 6.51 -1.89
C SER A 143 -10.95 5.72 -2.42
N ALA A 144 -9.77 6.02 -1.88
CA ALA A 144 -8.54 5.31 -2.19
C ALA A 144 -7.71 5.12 -0.93
N ALA A 145 -6.99 4.01 -0.87
CA ALA A 145 -6.05 3.71 0.21
C ALA A 145 -4.92 2.82 -0.29
N ASN A 146 -3.73 2.95 0.33
CA ASN A 146 -2.70 1.93 0.18
C ASN A 146 -3.03 0.75 1.08
N ALA A 147 -2.81 -0.46 0.58
CA ALA A 147 -3.02 -1.67 1.36
C ALA A 147 -1.87 -2.67 1.17
N GLU A 148 -1.51 -3.30 2.28
CA GLU A 148 -0.69 -4.50 2.30
C GLU A 148 -1.50 -5.62 2.94
N ILE A 149 -1.71 -6.69 2.17
CA ILE A 149 -2.53 -7.84 2.59
C ILE A 149 -1.62 -9.06 2.67
N GLN A 150 -1.77 -9.82 3.76
CA GLN A 150 -0.88 -10.91 4.10
C GLN A 150 -1.67 -12.19 4.40
N HIS A 151 -1.09 -13.30 3.95
CA HIS A 151 -1.52 -14.65 4.28
C HIS A 151 -0.59 -15.26 5.32
N ILE A 152 -1.15 -15.97 6.30
CA ILE A 152 -0.41 -16.68 7.33
C ILE A 152 -0.36 -18.14 6.95
N ILE A 153 0.83 -18.62 6.60
CA ILE A 153 1.09 -20.01 6.27
C ILE A 153 1.59 -20.72 7.52
N GLU A 154 0.88 -21.77 7.94
CA GLU A 154 1.31 -22.63 9.02
C GLU A 154 2.16 -23.78 8.45
N GLU A 155 3.46 -23.76 8.71
CA GLU A 155 4.40 -24.78 8.28
C GLU A 155 4.87 -25.64 9.46
N ARG A 156 4.93 -26.96 9.30
CA ARG A 156 5.58 -27.84 10.27
C ARG A 156 7.10 -27.67 10.18
N SER A 157 7.75 -27.50 11.31
CA SER A 157 9.20 -27.31 11.44
C SER A 157 10.01 -28.61 11.24
N GLY A 158 9.56 -29.54 10.39
CA GLY A 158 10.19 -30.81 10.05
C GLY A 158 9.35 -32.04 10.39
N PRO A 159 9.69 -33.22 9.85
CA PRO A 159 8.88 -34.44 10.01
C PRO A 159 8.80 -34.97 11.44
N ASP A 160 9.79 -34.66 12.30
CA ASP A 160 9.90 -35.14 13.68
C ASP A 160 9.61 -34.09 14.74
N ASN A 161 9.16 -32.89 14.34
CA ASN A 161 8.95 -31.78 15.28
C ASN A 161 7.51 -31.28 15.21
N ASP A 162 6.77 -31.40 16.31
CA ASP A 162 5.38 -30.93 16.44
C ASP A 162 5.27 -29.40 16.56
N ASN A 163 6.38 -28.67 16.40
CA ASN A 163 6.37 -27.21 16.44
C ASN A 163 5.90 -26.64 15.10
N TRP A 164 4.79 -25.96 15.14
CA TRP A 164 4.27 -25.16 14.03
C TRP A 164 4.96 -23.80 13.99
N MET A 165 5.44 -23.42 12.81
CA MET A 165 5.97 -22.08 12.56
C MET A 165 5.03 -21.32 11.64
N ASN A 166 4.64 -20.14 12.05
CA ASN A 166 3.83 -19.25 11.22
C ASN A 166 4.75 -18.42 10.33
N ARG A 167 4.62 -18.57 9.02
CA ARG A 167 5.25 -17.72 8.01
C ARG A 167 4.21 -16.78 7.44
N THR A 168 4.54 -15.50 7.41
CA THR A 168 3.68 -14.47 6.78
C THR A 168 4.15 -14.20 5.36
N GLU A 169 3.25 -14.28 4.40
CA GLU A 169 3.48 -13.97 3.00
C GLU A 169 2.62 -12.78 2.57
N THR A 170 3.23 -11.78 1.93
CA THR A 170 2.48 -10.66 1.36
C THR A 170 1.87 -11.08 0.03
N VAL A 171 0.55 -11.20 0.00
CA VAL A 171 -0.22 -11.60 -1.20
C VAL A 171 -0.69 -10.41 -2.04
N PHE A 172 -0.75 -9.22 -1.45
CA PHE A 172 -1.06 -7.99 -2.17
C PHE A 172 -0.35 -6.80 -1.53
N ARG A 173 0.24 -5.93 -2.36
CA ARG A 173 0.71 -4.61 -1.96
C ARG A 173 0.42 -3.63 -3.09
N GLY A 174 -0.39 -2.62 -2.81
CA GLY A 174 -0.81 -1.68 -3.84
C GLY A 174 -1.86 -0.70 -3.37
N VAL A 175 -2.65 -0.22 -4.32
CA VAL A 175 -3.73 0.75 -4.09
C VAL A 175 -5.08 0.06 -4.25
N ILE A 176 -5.99 0.32 -3.33
CA ILE A 176 -7.39 -0.04 -3.44
C ILE A 176 -8.16 1.24 -3.72
N VAL A 177 -9.00 1.20 -4.76
CA VAL A 177 -9.89 2.31 -5.14
C VAL A 177 -11.32 1.81 -5.11
N ARG A 178 -12.21 2.58 -4.51
CA ARG A 178 -13.65 2.33 -4.51
C ARG A 178 -14.36 3.54 -5.09
N CYS A 179 -15.21 3.33 -6.10
CA CYS A 179 -16.00 4.38 -6.75
C CYS A 179 -17.47 4.07 -6.60
N LYS A 180 -18.29 5.11 -6.32
CA LYS A 180 -19.72 4.99 -6.11
C LYS A 180 -20.49 5.40 -7.37
N GLY A 181 -21.46 4.56 -7.76
CA GLY A 181 -22.40 4.91 -8.83
C GLY A 181 -21.77 5.08 -10.22
N ILE A 182 -20.64 4.38 -10.50
CA ILE A 182 -19.91 4.52 -11.76
C ILE A 182 -20.29 3.45 -12.79
N CYS A 183 -20.87 2.34 -12.36
CA CYS A 183 -21.22 1.24 -13.26
C CYS A 183 -22.73 0.98 -13.27
N ASP A 184 -23.20 0.23 -14.28
CA ASP A 184 -24.58 -0.22 -14.36
C ASP A 184 -24.93 -1.01 -13.07
N PRO A 185 -25.99 -0.63 -12.33
CA PRO A 185 -26.43 -1.33 -11.14
C PRO A 185 -26.79 -2.81 -11.37
N ALA A 186 -27.12 -3.18 -12.60
CA ALA A 186 -27.41 -4.58 -12.99
C ALA A 186 -26.13 -5.44 -13.11
N LEU A 187 -24.96 -4.83 -13.21
CA LEU A 187 -23.70 -5.56 -13.22
C LEU A 187 -23.39 -6.11 -11.83
N ASP A 188 -23.21 -7.42 -11.75
CA ASP A 188 -22.72 -8.13 -10.59
C ASP A 188 -21.62 -9.10 -11.02
N ILE A 189 -20.41 -8.60 -11.11
CA ILE A 189 -19.24 -9.37 -11.55
C ILE A 189 -18.03 -9.01 -10.71
N ALA A 190 -17.27 -10.03 -10.31
CA ALA A 190 -15.98 -9.91 -9.68
C ALA A 190 -14.93 -10.62 -10.53
N ILE A 191 -14.06 -9.86 -11.15
CA ILE A 191 -12.89 -10.33 -11.89
C ILE A 191 -11.72 -10.34 -10.93
N ARG A 192 -11.06 -11.50 -10.74
CA ARG A 192 -9.94 -11.66 -9.80
C ARG A 192 -8.78 -12.38 -10.47
N ASP A 193 -7.58 -11.88 -10.22
CA ASP A 193 -6.34 -12.52 -10.66
C ASP A 193 -6.16 -13.90 -9.98
N LEU A 194 -5.73 -14.89 -10.77
CA LEU A 194 -5.48 -16.27 -10.31
C LEU A 194 -4.05 -16.48 -9.79
N TYR A 195 -3.27 -15.39 -9.63
CA TYR A 195 -1.87 -15.42 -9.17
C TYR A 195 -0.93 -16.27 -10.03
N GLN A 196 -1.30 -16.48 -11.29
CA GLN A 196 -0.44 -17.13 -12.27
C GLN A 196 0.71 -16.21 -12.68
N GLU A 197 1.88 -16.78 -12.95
CA GLU A 197 2.98 -16.03 -13.54
C GLU A 197 2.59 -15.54 -14.94
N ARG A 198 2.56 -14.23 -15.16
CA ARG A 198 2.14 -13.66 -16.43
C ARG A 198 3.26 -13.67 -17.44
N LYS A 199 3.14 -14.55 -18.43
CA LYS A 199 4.04 -14.62 -19.58
C LYS A 199 3.66 -13.66 -20.70
N GLN A 200 2.37 -13.29 -20.79
CA GLN A 200 1.82 -12.37 -21.78
C GLN A 200 1.23 -11.16 -21.08
N LYS A 201 1.45 -9.96 -21.65
CA LYS A 201 0.92 -8.70 -21.12
C LYS A 201 -0.43 -8.31 -21.72
N ASP A 202 -0.77 -8.85 -22.92
CA ASP A 202 -2.04 -8.57 -23.58
C ASP A 202 -3.13 -9.52 -23.06
N VAL A 203 -4.05 -9.00 -22.27
CA VAL A 203 -5.18 -9.73 -21.71
C VAL A 203 -6.51 -9.43 -22.42
N THR A 204 -6.48 -8.80 -23.60
CA THR A 204 -7.70 -8.54 -24.40
C THR A 204 -8.22 -9.79 -25.08
N ASP A 205 -7.36 -10.78 -25.37
CA ASP A 205 -7.75 -12.07 -25.89
C ASP A 205 -8.52 -12.87 -24.82
N PRO A 206 -9.72 -13.41 -25.12
CA PRO A 206 -10.54 -14.16 -24.17
C PRO A 206 -9.84 -15.39 -23.55
N ALA A 207 -9.05 -16.13 -24.34
CA ALA A 207 -8.36 -17.33 -23.85
C ALA A 207 -7.22 -16.95 -22.91
N VAL A 208 -6.49 -15.88 -23.23
CA VAL A 208 -5.43 -15.33 -22.36
C VAL A 208 -6.03 -14.76 -21.08
N PHE A 209 -7.16 -14.04 -21.19
CA PHE A 209 -7.86 -13.49 -20.03
C PHE A 209 -8.29 -14.61 -19.06
N SER A 210 -8.96 -15.63 -19.54
CA SER A 210 -9.46 -16.77 -18.71
C SER A 210 -8.31 -17.57 -18.08
N TRP A 211 -7.09 -17.49 -18.63
CA TRP A 211 -5.92 -18.12 -18.04
C TRP A 211 -5.44 -17.36 -16.77
N TYR A 212 -5.57 -16.04 -16.76
CA TYR A 212 -5.06 -15.21 -15.68
C TYR A 212 -6.13 -14.74 -14.70
N PHE A 213 -7.37 -14.69 -15.11
CA PHE A 213 -8.47 -14.17 -14.31
C PHE A 213 -9.60 -15.17 -14.18
N SER A 214 -10.24 -15.17 -13.01
CA SER A 214 -11.56 -15.77 -12.81
C SER A 214 -12.62 -14.67 -12.76
N ALA A 215 -13.77 -14.90 -13.35
CA ALA A 215 -14.94 -14.05 -13.24
C ALA A 215 -16.05 -14.78 -12.50
N ARG A 216 -16.64 -14.14 -11.47
CA ARG A 216 -17.73 -14.69 -10.67
C ARG A 216 -18.79 -13.64 -10.38
N THR A 217 -20.04 -14.07 -10.29
CA THR A 217 -21.17 -13.28 -9.78
C THR A 217 -21.12 -13.22 -8.25
N GLY A 218 -21.96 -12.37 -7.65
CA GLY A 218 -22.05 -12.24 -6.20
C GLY A 218 -22.51 -13.48 -5.46
N ASP A 219 -23.24 -14.37 -6.12
CA ASP A 219 -23.63 -15.69 -5.62
C ASP A 219 -22.55 -16.78 -5.85
N GLY A 220 -21.40 -16.39 -6.40
CA GLY A 220 -20.24 -17.25 -6.61
C GLY A 220 -20.27 -18.11 -7.88
N GLN A 221 -21.27 -17.94 -8.74
CA GLN A 221 -21.32 -18.65 -10.02
C GLN A 221 -20.30 -18.10 -11.02
N GLY A 222 -19.91 -18.91 -12.00
CA GLY A 222 -19.04 -18.48 -13.09
C GLY A 222 -19.71 -17.40 -13.93
N ALA A 223 -18.99 -16.31 -14.21
CA ALA A 223 -19.48 -15.15 -14.91
C ALA A 223 -18.69 -14.83 -16.18
N ASP A 224 -18.02 -15.81 -16.77
CA ASP A 224 -17.16 -15.60 -17.96
C ASP A 224 -17.94 -15.00 -19.15
N ALA A 225 -19.22 -15.34 -19.28
CA ALA A 225 -20.11 -14.78 -20.31
C ALA A 225 -20.39 -13.28 -20.13
N LEU A 226 -20.22 -12.76 -18.91
CA LEU A 226 -20.37 -11.33 -18.60
C LEU A 226 -19.08 -10.53 -18.84
N VAL A 227 -17.96 -11.20 -19.10
CA VAL A 227 -16.69 -10.54 -19.40
C VAL A 227 -16.68 -10.08 -20.84
N THR A 228 -17.19 -8.87 -21.07
CA THR A 228 -17.23 -8.25 -22.39
C THR A 228 -15.84 -7.89 -22.91
N PRO A 229 -15.65 -7.68 -24.22
CA PRO A 229 -14.40 -7.15 -24.77
C PRO A 229 -13.98 -5.84 -24.12
N GLN A 230 -14.96 -4.97 -23.82
CA GLN A 230 -14.73 -3.66 -23.19
C GLN A 230 -14.20 -3.82 -21.74
N LEU A 231 -14.68 -4.82 -20.99
CA LEU A 231 -14.14 -5.11 -19.65
C LEU A 231 -12.70 -5.62 -19.71
N ARG A 232 -12.35 -6.46 -20.68
CA ARG A 232 -10.97 -6.90 -20.89
C ARG A 232 -10.06 -5.73 -21.29
N GLU A 233 -10.53 -4.86 -22.17
CA GLU A 233 -9.81 -3.64 -22.55
C GLU A 233 -9.60 -2.72 -21.34
N LEU A 234 -10.61 -2.55 -20.46
CA LEU A 234 -10.48 -1.79 -19.22
C LEU A 234 -9.38 -2.37 -18.35
N VAL A 235 -9.36 -3.68 -18.10
CA VAL A 235 -8.31 -4.34 -17.33
C VAL A 235 -6.94 -4.09 -17.95
N GLN A 236 -6.82 -4.21 -19.27
CA GLN A 236 -5.58 -3.93 -20.00
C GLN A 236 -5.12 -2.47 -19.85
N ARG A 237 -6.04 -1.50 -19.97
CA ARG A 237 -5.73 -0.08 -19.78
C ARG A 237 -5.25 0.20 -18.35
N LEU A 238 -5.89 -0.38 -17.34
CA LEU A 238 -5.50 -0.24 -15.94
C LEU A 238 -4.09 -0.81 -15.69
N GLU A 239 -3.74 -1.94 -16.28
CA GLU A 239 -2.39 -2.52 -16.17
C GLU A 239 -1.33 -1.71 -16.92
N ASN A 240 -1.72 -1.04 -17.99
CA ASN A 240 -0.83 -0.15 -18.75
C ASN A 240 -0.68 1.25 -18.11
N ALA A 241 -1.50 1.60 -17.12
CA ALA A 241 -1.43 2.89 -16.43
C ALA A 241 -0.09 3.10 -15.71
N SER A 242 0.62 2.02 -15.36
CA SER A 242 1.96 2.05 -14.77
C SER A 242 2.77 0.84 -15.24
N SER A 243 4.08 1.00 -15.39
CA SER A 243 4.99 -0.06 -15.88
C SER A 243 4.96 -1.36 -15.08
N ASN A 244 4.50 -1.33 -13.83
CA ASN A 244 4.41 -2.48 -12.94
C ASN A 244 3.01 -2.65 -12.34
N ALA A 245 2.00 -2.04 -12.95
CA ALA A 245 0.63 -2.21 -12.49
C ALA A 245 0.10 -3.61 -12.86
N LYS A 246 -0.61 -4.24 -11.92
CA LYS A 246 -1.30 -5.50 -12.11
C LYS A 246 -2.66 -5.42 -11.44
N VAL A 247 -3.72 -5.64 -12.21
CA VAL A 247 -5.07 -5.72 -11.64
C VAL A 247 -5.18 -7.05 -10.88
N CYS A 248 -5.34 -6.97 -9.56
CA CYS A 248 -5.60 -8.13 -8.72
C CYS A 248 -7.08 -8.40 -8.57
N SER A 249 -7.91 -7.35 -8.61
CA SER A 249 -9.35 -7.47 -8.53
C SER A 249 -10.05 -6.26 -9.15
N LEU A 250 -11.11 -6.52 -9.90
CA LEU A 250 -12.07 -5.54 -10.40
C LEU A 250 -13.47 -6.06 -10.09
N ILE A 251 -14.16 -5.43 -9.15
CA ILE A 251 -15.47 -5.85 -8.66
C ILE A 251 -16.47 -4.76 -9.00
N LEU A 252 -17.49 -5.12 -9.77
CA LEU A 252 -18.62 -4.26 -10.18
C LEU A 252 -19.87 -4.83 -9.54
N ARG A 253 -20.48 -4.07 -8.62
CA ARG A 253 -21.64 -4.58 -7.89
C ARG A 253 -22.54 -3.44 -7.41
N GLY A 254 -23.83 -3.50 -7.77
CA GLY A 254 -24.85 -2.55 -7.30
C GLY A 254 -24.56 -1.10 -7.68
N GLY A 255 -23.91 -0.87 -8.82
CA GLY A 255 -23.51 0.45 -9.29
C GLY A 255 -22.12 0.90 -8.82
N ASP A 256 -21.54 0.24 -7.81
CA ASP A 256 -20.22 0.58 -7.26
C ASP A 256 -19.11 -0.25 -7.93
N LEU A 257 -17.91 0.33 -7.97
CA LEU A 257 -16.70 -0.34 -8.43
C LEU A 257 -15.70 -0.43 -7.27
N THR A 258 -15.05 -1.59 -7.14
CA THR A 258 -13.87 -1.76 -6.28
C THR A 258 -12.73 -2.33 -7.11
N LEU A 259 -11.60 -1.63 -7.12
CA LEU A 259 -10.37 -2.00 -7.82
C LEU A 259 -9.26 -2.24 -6.81
N ALA A 260 -8.58 -3.39 -6.91
CA ALA A 260 -7.30 -3.64 -6.26
C ALA A 260 -6.21 -3.68 -7.33
N LEU A 261 -5.34 -2.69 -7.32
CA LEU A 261 -4.23 -2.54 -8.26
C LEU A 261 -2.91 -2.75 -7.54
N GLN A 262 -2.25 -3.87 -7.79
CA GLN A 262 -0.89 -4.10 -7.31
C GLN A 262 0.04 -3.16 -8.08
N THR A 263 0.79 -2.35 -7.36
CA THR A 263 1.68 -1.36 -7.96
C THR A 263 2.76 -0.97 -6.94
N ARG A 264 3.91 -0.52 -7.44
CA ARG A 264 4.91 0.16 -6.60
C ARG A 264 4.54 1.61 -6.31
N TYR A 265 3.52 2.10 -6.97
CA TYR A 265 2.97 3.42 -6.76
C TYR A 265 2.31 3.48 -5.38
N VAL A 266 2.64 4.53 -4.62
CA VAL A 266 2.06 4.78 -3.30
C VAL A 266 1.14 5.99 -3.42
N PHE A 267 -0.17 5.78 -3.22
CA PHE A 267 -1.15 6.86 -3.22
C PHE A 267 -0.96 7.75 -1.99
N ALA A 268 -0.84 9.05 -2.20
CA ALA A 268 -0.74 10.07 -1.14
C ALA A 268 0.32 9.77 -0.05
N GLY A 269 1.16 8.75 -0.24
CA GLY A 269 2.22 8.37 0.68
C GLY A 269 3.59 8.75 0.17
N ILE A 270 4.61 8.53 0.99
CA ILE A 270 6.00 8.76 0.66
C ILE A 270 6.69 7.40 0.60
N PRO A 271 7.26 7.01 -0.55
CA PRO A 271 7.94 5.74 -0.66
C PRO A 271 9.19 5.72 0.24
N PRO A 272 9.52 4.55 0.82
CA PRO A 272 10.64 4.44 1.76
C PRO A 272 12.00 4.73 1.10
N GLU A 273 12.09 4.63 -0.22
CA GLU A 273 13.32 4.88 -1.00
C GLU A 273 13.62 6.38 -1.16
N LEU A 274 12.60 7.24 -0.95
CA LEU A 274 12.78 8.68 -1.12
C LEU A 274 13.62 9.26 0.03
N ASP A 275 14.63 10.04 -0.33
CA ASP A 275 15.45 10.73 0.69
C ASP A 275 14.63 11.82 1.38
N MET A 276 14.34 11.59 2.66
CA MET A 276 13.57 12.51 3.48
C MET A 276 14.22 13.90 3.63
N ARG A 277 15.50 14.05 3.28
CA ARG A 277 16.20 15.34 3.28
C ARG A 277 15.86 16.18 2.06
N ASP A 278 15.39 15.55 0.98
CA ASP A 278 14.93 16.23 -0.22
C ASP A 278 13.46 16.64 -0.08
N VAL A 279 13.22 17.74 0.63
CA VAL A 279 11.87 18.26 0.89
C VAL A 279 11.13 18.61 -0.41
N ASP A 280 11.84 19.16 -1.40
CA ASP A 280 11.25 19.45 -2.71
C ASP A 280 10.93 18.19 -3.51
N GLY A 281 11.80 17.20 -3.43
CA GLY A 281 11.55 15.87 -4.01
C GLY A 281 10.31 15.22 -3.41
N ILE A 282 10.11 15.33 -2.09
CA ILE A 282 8.92 14.84 -1.41
C ILE A 282 7.65 15.53 -1.94
N ARG A 283 7.66 16.86 -2.07
CA ARG A 283 6.52 17.62 -2.60
C ARG A 283 6.20 17.21 -4.04
N LYS A 284 7.22 17.14 -4.89
CA LYS A 284 7.07 16.74 -6.30
C LYS A 284 6.51 15.31 -6.41
N TRP A 285 7.06 14.39 -5.62
CA TRP A 285 6.56 13.01 -5.57
C TRP A 285 5.09 12.96 -5.16
N PHE A 286 4.73 13.66 -4.07
CA PHE A 286 3.36 13.69 -3.58
C PHE A 286 2.39 14.22 -4.64
N THR A 287 2.71 15.36 -5.27
CA THR A 287 1.88 15.93 -6.35
C THR A 287 1.79 14.99 -7.56
N ALA A 288 2.90 14.34 -7.94
CA ALA A 288 2.90 13.35 -9.03
C ALA A 288 2.03 12.13 -8.68
N SER A 289 2.03 11.72 -7.40
CA SER A 289 1.19 10.61 -6.93
C SER A 289 -0.30 10.93 -7.06
N LEU A 290 -0.72 12.16 -6.76
CA LEU A 290 -2.10 12.60 -6.94
C LEU A 290 -2.48 12.68 -8.43
N THR A 291 -1.57 13.16 -9.27
CA THR A 291 -1.77 13.19 -10.74
C THR A 291 -1.93 11.77 -11.30
N GLY A 292 -1.13 10.83 -10.84
CA GLY A 292 -1.24 9.41 -11.22
C GLY A 292 -2.58 8.80 -10.81
N MET A 293 -3.09 9.14 -9.62
CA MET A 293 -4.43 8.73 -9.19
C MET A 293 -5.51 9.35 -10.07
N GLY A 294 -5.40 10.65 -10.40
CA GLY A 294 -6.30 11.31 -11.34
C GLY A 294 -6.35 10.60 -12.69
N GLY A 295 -5.19 10.22 -13.25
CA GLY A 295 -5.11 9.44 -14.49
C GLY A 295 -5.78 8.06 -14.39
N LEU A 296 -5.65 7.39 -13.25
CA LEU A 296 -6.34 6.12 -12.99
C LEU A 296 -7.87 6.31 -12.97
N LEU A 297 -8.34 7.36 -12.29
CA LEU A 297 -9.76 7.69 -12.22
C LEU A 297 -10.31 8.12 -13.60
N ASP A 298 -9.51 8.77 -14.44
CA ASP A 298 -9.88 9.09 -15.82
C ASP A 298 -10.09 7.82 -16.67
N ILE A 299 -9.22 6.81 -16.53
CA ILE A 299 -9.39 5.52 -17.20
C ILE A 299 -10.73 4.88 -16.83
N LEU A 300 -11.13 4.97 -15.55
CA LEU A 300 -12.41 4.45 -15.08
C LEU A 300 -13.59 5.25 -15.64
N LEU A 301 -13.55 6.58 -15.58
CA LEU A 301 -14.63 7.46 -16.05
C LEU A 301 -14.86 7.38 -17.58
N GLU A 302 -13.80 7.19 -18.35
CA GLU A 302 -13.86 7.09 -19.80
C GLU A 302 -14.23 5.69 -20.31
N SER A 303 -14.35 4.70 -19.42
CA SER A 303 -14.58 3.32 -19.85
C SER A 303 -16.03 3.06 -20.24
N PRO A 304 -16.32 2.71 -21.52
CA PRO A 304 -17.67 2.32 -21.92
C PRO A 304 -18.13 1.02 -21.24
N ALA A 305 -17.20 0.21 -20.75
CA ALA A 305 -17.51 -1.02 -20.01
C ALA A 305 -18.31 -0.78 -18.73
N LEU A 306 -18.21 0.40 -18.13
CA LEU A 306 -18.85 0.73 -16.87
C LEU A 306 -20.21 1.41 -17.07
N THR A 307 -20.39 2.17 -18.15
CA THR A 307 -21.58 3.00 -18.36
C THR A 307 -22.71 2.30 -19.12
N GLY A 308 -22.49 1.06 -19.61
CA GLY A 308 -23.48 0.35 -20.43
C GLY A 308 -23.77 1.01 -21.79
N ALA A 309 -23.01 2.01 -22.16
CA ALA A 309 -23.15 2.68 -23.44
C ALA A 309 -22.59 1.76 -24.55
N GLU A 310 -23.44 0.94 -25.12
CA GLU A 310 -23.17 0.38 -26.45
C GLU A 310 -23.07 1.55 -27.45
N LYS A 311 -21.90 1.71 -28.08
CA LYS A 311 -21.74 2.54 -29.26
C LYS A 311 -22.07 1.75 -30.50
#